data_92ab037921a1e6d1a8c74178efdf9aaf
#
_entry.id   92ab037921a1e6d1a8c74178efdf9aaf
#
_cell.length_a   1.000
_cell.length_b   1.000
_cell.length_c   1.000
_cell.angle_alpha   90.00
_cell.angle_beta   90.00
_cell.angle_gamma   90.00
#
_symmetry.space_group_name_H-M   'P 1'
#
loop_
_entity.id
_entity.type
_entity.pdbx_description
1 polymer ?
#
loop_
_entity_poly.entity_id
_entity_poly.type
_entity_poly.pdbx_seq_one_letter_code
_entity_poly.pdbx_strand_id
1 'polypeptide(L)'
;MLKRFFLFLILCITSIYSSELGIDWMNSVEDAKLVAKEKKKPIILFLHSRSCFYCPKVIEQILPDPKVKKFLDKNFVKLELDTSTGSDSIEDETSDQAPPRFIVSITPAFIFMGPNEEKLARNGKKHMIIYGFWNQEQLIKWGIDALGRFHRLYGKKYGLKDR
;
A
#
# COMPACT_ATOMS: atom_id res chain seq x y z
N MET A 1 -21.58 40.41 15.78
CA MET A 1 -20.23 39.85 16.06
C MET A 1 -20.22 38.35 16.33
N LEU A 2 -21.33 37.71 16.71
CA LEU A 2 -21.43 36.31 17.05
C LEU A 2 -21.33 35.31 15.85
N LYS A 3 -21.76 35.74 14.65
CA LYS A 3 -21.72 34.91 13.43
C LYS A 3 -20.33 34.67 12.86
N ARG A 4 -19.33 35.47 13.18
CA ARG A 4 -17.94 35.30 12.72
C ARG A 4 -17.14 34.33 13.59
N PHE A 5 -17.56 34.07 14.82
CA PHE A 5 -16.92 33.15 15.74
C PHE A 5 -17.26 31.68 15.43
N PHE A 6 -18.46 31.42 14.87
CA PHE A 6 -18.89 30.05 14.53
C PHE A 6 -18.23 29.49 13.28
N LEU A 7 -17.72 30.36 12.40
CA LEU A 7 -17.04 29.91 11.18
C LEU A 7 -15.60 29.42 11.42
N PHE A 8 -14.97 29.85 12.53
CA PHE A 8 -13.62 29.44 12.91
C PHE A 8 -13.56 28.11 13.65
N LEU A 9 -14.68 27.63 14.21
CA LEU A 9 -14.71 26.39 15.00
C LEU A 9 -14.86 25.13 14.14
N ILE A 10 -15.23 25.26 12.87
CA ILE A 10 -15.44 24.10 11.96
C ILE A 10 -14.14 23.67 11.25
N LEU A 11 -13.06 24.44 11.38
CA LEU A 11 -11.81 24.18 10.64
C LEU A 11 -10.79 23.29 11.37
N CYS A 12 -11.10 22.78 12.55
CA CYS A 12 -10.11 22.06 13.40
C CYS A 12 -10.34 20.57 13.60
N ILE A 13 -11.15 19.90 12.75
CA ILE A 13 -11.27 18.44 12.85
C ILE A 13 -10.77 17.78 11.55
N THR A 14 -9.52 18.04 11.21
CA THR A 14 -8.78 17.10 10.37
C THR A 14 -8.08 16.13 11.30
N SER A 15 -8.70 14.98 11.52
CA SER A 15 -8.07 13.87 12.22
C SER A 15 -6.81 13.49 11.48
N ILE A 16 -5.67 13.76 12.11
CA ILE A 16 -4.35 13.35 11.61
C ILE A 16 -4.25 11.85 11.86
N TYR A 17 -4.68 11.04 10.92
CA TYR A 17 -4.30 9.63 10.86
C TYR A 17 -2.85 9.57 10.42
N SER A 18 -1.96 9.49 11.39
CA SER A 18 -0.53 9.31 11.14
C SER A 18 -0.27 7.82 10.94
N SER A 19 -0.06 7.37 9.70
CA SER A 19 0.50 6.06 9.44
C SER A 19 2.00 6.07 9.79
N GLU A 20 2.56 4.95 10.23
CA GLU A 20 3.99 4.83 10.56
C GLU A 20 4.89 5.14 9.36
N LEU A 21 4.39 4.94 8.14
CA LEU A 21 5.08 5.22 6.87
C LEU A 21 4.87 6.63 6.31
N GLY A 22 4.13 7.48 7.04
CA GLY A 22 3.80 8.83 6.60
C GLY A 22 2.42 8.93 5.96
N ILE A 23 1.99 10.16 5.73
CA ILE A 23 0.60 10.56 5.38
C ILE A 23 0.06 9.90 4.11
N ASP A 24 0.91 9.26 3.31
CA ASP A 24 0.56 8.80 1.96
C ASP A 24 0.23 7.29 1.88
N TRP A 25 0.34 6.53 2.98
CA TRP A 25 0.00 5.10 3.01
C TRP A 25 -1.37 4.89 3.62
N MET A 26 -2.20 4.13 2.92
CA MET A 26 -3.53 3.75 3.40
C MET A 26 -3.41 2.49 4.27
N ASN A 27 -4.34 2.31 5.19
CA ASN A 27 -4.41 1.15 6.07
C ASN A 27 -5.73 0.36 5.92
N SER A 28 -6.58 0.74 4.98
CA SER A 28 -7.84 0.06 4.65
C SER A 28 -7.79 -0.53 3.25
N VAL A 29 -7.99 -1.85 3.14
CA VAL A 29 -8.01 -2.56 1.85
C VAL A 29 -9.15 -2.04 0.96
N GLU A 30 -10.32 -1.85 1.53
CA GLU A 30 -11.49 -1.44 0.77
C GLU A 30 -11.33 -0.01 0.23
N ASP A 31 -10.81 0.90 1.04
CA ASP A 31 -10.55 2.28 0.60
C ASP A 31 -9.45 2.32 -0.47
N ALA A 32 -8.39 1.54 -0.30
CA ALA A 32 -7.34 1.42 -1.31
C ALA A 32 -7.88 0.90 -2.65
N LYS A 33 -8.80 -0.05 -2.63
CA LYS A 33 -9.49 -0.57 -3.84
C LYS A 33 -10.36 0.49 -4.52
N LEU A 34 -11.10 1.28 -3.73
CA LEU A 34 -11.91 2.38 -4.26
C LEU A 34 -11.03 3.43 -4.94
N VAL A 35 -9.98 3.88 -4.24
CA VAL A 35 -9.01 4.84 -4.80
C VAL A 35 -8.27 4.29 -6.02
N ALA A 36 -7.92 3.00 -6.02
CA ALA A 36 -7.28 2.34 -7.15
C ALA A 36 -8.18 2.30 -8.41
N LYS A 37 -9.47 2.07 -8.24
CA LYS A 37 -10.46 2.12 -9.33
C LYS A 37 -10.62 3.54 -9.86
N GLU A 38 -10.75 4.52 -8.98
CA GLU A 38 -10.90 5.94 -9.33
C GLU A 38 -9.67 6.47 -10.07
N LYS A 39 -8.48 6.27 -9.49
CA LYS A 39 -7.21 6.73 -10.06
C LYS A 39 -6.70 5.88 -11.20
N LYS A 40 -7.35 4.74 -11.49
CA LYS A 40 -6.93 3.76 -12.51
C LYS A 40 -5.47 3.31 -12.30
N LYS A 41 -5.10 3.04 -11.06
CA LYS A 41 -3.75 2.64 -10.65
C LYS A 41 -3.79 1.27 -9.97
N PRO A 42 -2.73 0.46 -10.08
CA PRO A 42 -2.55 -0.72 -9.23
C PRO A 42 -2.24 -0.31 -7.79
N ILE A 43 -2.35 -1.27 -6.89
CA ILE A 43 -2.03 -1.16 -5.48
C ILE A 43 -0.67 -1.83 -5.23
N ILE A 44 0.20 -1.18 -4.46
CA ILE A 44 1.31 -1.82 -3.77
C ILE A 44 0.94 -1.99 -2.31
N LEU A 45 0.89 -3.23 -1.84
CA LEU A 45 0.63 -3.58 -0.46
C LEU A 45 1.96 -3.95 0.22
N PHE A 46 2.30 -3.24 1.28
CA PHE A 46 3.40 -3.55 2.19
C PHE A 46 2.85 -4.25 3.43
N LEU A 47 3.37 -5.44 3.70
CA LEU A 47 3.01 -6.25 4.86
C LEU A 47 4.17 -6.26 5.84
N HIS A 48 3.91 -5.81 7.05
CA HIS A 48 4.87 -5.78 8.15
C HIS A 48 4.31 -6.48 9.40
N SER A 49 5.12 -6.65 10.43
CA SER A 49 4.69 -7.15 11.73
C SER A 49 5.57 -6.59 12.84
N ARG A 50 5.09 -6.58 14.06
CA ARG A 50 5.82 -6.10 15.24
C ARG A 50 7.14 -6.85 15.49
N SER A 51 7.18 -8.14 15.14
CA SER A 51 8.37 -8.99 15.28
C SER A 51 9.29 -8.97 14.05
N CYS A 52 9.03 -8.14 13.08
CA CYS A 52 9.76 -8.11 11.82
C CYS A 52 11.10 -7.39 11.95
N PHE A 53 12.18 -8.13 11.98
CA PHE A 53 13.56 -7.58 12.14
C PHE A 53 13.98 -6.65 10.99
N TYR A 54 13.54 -6.93 9.76
CA TYR A 54 13.93 -6.15 8.58
C TYR A 54 12.94 -5.05 8.20
N CYS A 55 11.76 -4.99 8.82
CA CYS A 55 10.77 -3.96 8.49
C CYS A 55 11.26 -2.53 8.77
N PRO A 56 11.94 -2.23 9.89
CA PRO A 56 12.52 -0.90 10.09
C PRO A 56 13.45 -0.47 8.96
N LYS A 57 14.28 -1.36 8.43
CA LYS A 57 15.15 -1.05 7.29
C LYS A 57 14.37 -0.67 6.03
N VAL A 58 13.27 -1.37 5.76
CA VAL A 58 12.40 -1.04 4.61
C VAL A 58 11.79 0.33 4.81
N ILE A 59 11.24 0.60 5.99
CA ILE A 59 10.55 1.84 6.34
C ILE A 59 11.50 3.04 6.33
N GLU A 60 12.70 2.89 6.85
CA GLU A 60 13.65 4.01 7.04
C GLU A 60 14.58 4.23 5.84
N GLN A 61 14.89 3.19 5.06
CA GLN A 61 15.95 3.27 4.04
C GLN A 61 15.47 3.02 2.62
N ILE A 62 14.39 2.25 2.43
CA ILE A 62 13.92 1.88 1.09
C ILE A 62 12.74 2.74 0.65
N LEU A 63 11.68 2.77 1.43
CA LEU A 63 10.47 3.50 1.06
C LEU A 63 10.64 5.03 1.01
N PRO A 64 11.47 5.66 1.88
CA PRO A 64 11.74 7.10 1.80
C PRO A 64 12.74 7.50 0.71
N ASP A 65 13.44 6.53 0.09
CA ASP A 65 14.38 6.86 -1.01
C ASP A 65 13.67 7.69 -2.08
N PRO A 66 14.23 8.84 -2.51
CA PRO A 66 13.55 9.76 -3.42
C PRO A 66 13.13 9.13 -4.76
N LYS A 67 13.90 8.15 -5.27
CA LYS A 67 13.57 7.45 -6.53
C LYS A 67 12.40 6.49 -6.31
N VAL A 68 12.44 5.74 -5.20
CA VAL A 68 11.37 4.82 -4.81
C VAL A 68 10.09 5.59 -4.54
N LYS A 69 10.15 6.62 -3.68
CA LYS A 69 9.00 7.45 -3.34
C LYS A 69 8.36 8.03 -4.60
N LYS A 70 9.13 8.70 -5.44
CA LYS A 70 8.64 9.28 -6.70
C LYS A 70 8.01 8.23 -7.62
N PHE A 71 8.62 7.05 -7.72
CA PHE A 71 8.11 5.96 -8.53
C PHE A 71 6.77 5.43 -7.99
N LEU A 72 6.67 5.17 -6.69
CA LEU A 72 5.46 4.66 -6.05
C LEU A 72 4.32 5.68 -6.10
N ASP A 73 4.56 6.94 -5.74
CA ASP A 73 3.55 8.01 -5.74
C ASP A 73 2.94 8.23 -7.13
N LYS A 74 3.79 8.16 -8.16
CA LYS A 74 3.33 8.30 -9.53
C LYS A 74 2.45 7.14 -10.00
N ASN A 75 2.77 5.91 -9.61
CA ASN A 75 2.28 4.73 -10.30
C ASN A 75 1.34 3.84 -9.48
N PHE A 76 1.30 3.97 -8.16
CA PHE A 76 0.57 3.06 -7.29
C PHE A 76 -0.31 3.80 -6.28
N VAL A 77 -1.37 3.13 -5.84
CA VAL A 77 -2.00 3.38 -4.55
C VAL A 77 -1.22 2.58 -3.52
N LYS A 78 -0.82 3.22 -2.42
CA LYS A 78 0.04 2.64 -1.39
C LYS A 78 -0.82 2.18 -0.23
N LEU A 79 -0.69 0.91 0.16
CA LEU A 79 -1.41 0.28 1.24
C LEU A 79 -0.41 -0.45 2.15
N GLU A 80 -0.50 -0.21 3.46
CA GLU A 80 0.25 -0.95 4.48
C GLU A 80 -0.70 -1.70 5.41
N LEU A 81 -0.31 -2.89 5.85
CA LEU A 81 -1.09 -3.66 6.80
C LEU A 81 -0.16 -4.39 7.78
N ASP A 82 -0.51 -4.36 9.07
CA ASP A 82 0.14 -5.16 10.10
C ASP A 82 -0.39 -6.60 10.06
N THR A 83 0.52 -7.56 9.94
CA THR A 83 0.21 -8.99 9.95
C THR A 83 0.45 -9.63 11.32
N SER A 84 0.71 -8.86 12.35
CA SER A 84 0.85 -9.37 13.71
C SER A 84 -0.50 -9.97 14.11
N THR A 85 -0.56 -11.29 14.21
CA THR A 85 -1.73 -11.97 14.79
C THR A 85 -1.71 -11.67 16.28
N GLY A 86 -2.65 -10.85 16.72
CA GLY A 86 -2.81 -10.57 18.14
C GLY A 86 -3.24 -11.84 18.88
N SER A 87 -2.29 -12.49 19.52
CA SER A 87 -2.63 -13.49 20.54
C SER A 87 -3.02 -12.84 21.88
N ASP A 88 -2.87 -11.52 22.02
CA ASP A 88 -3.08 -10.80 23.28
C ASP A 88 -3.88 -9.50 23.20
N SER A 89 -4.48 -9.16 22.09
CA SER A 89 -5.34 -7.99 22.00
C SER A 89 -6.78 -8.37 21.68
N ILE A 90 -7.56 -8.36 22.71
CA ILE A 90 -8.99 -8.09 22.75
C ILE A 90 -9.36 -7.13 21.61
N GLU A 91 -10.17 -7.62 20.68
CA GLU A 91 -11.19 -6.89 19.88
C GLU A 91 -10.97 -5.38 19.67
N ASP A 92 -9.81 -4.99 19.16
CA ASP A 92 -9.68 -3.69 18.53
C ASP A 92 -9.71 -3.92 17.02
N GLU A 93 -10.88 -3.74 16.41
CA GLU A 93 -11.06 -3.72 14.96
C GLU A 93 -10.40 -2.48 14.38
N THR A 94 -9.09 -2.35 14.60
CA THR A 94 -8.33 -1.28 13.93
C THR A 94 -8.17 -1.64 12.45
N SER A 95 -8.50 -0.71 11.61
CA SER A 95 -8.52 -0.83 10.14
C SER A 95 -7.17 -1.19 9.51
N ASP A 96 -6.08 -1.19 10.30
CA ASP A 96 -4.71 -1.47 9.89
C ASP A 96 -4.30 -2.94 9.99
N GLN A 97 -5.14 -3.82 10.56
CA GLN A 97 -4.84 -5.24 10.60
C GLN A 97 -5.09 -5.92 9.25
N ALA A 98 -4.17 -6.80 8.87
CA ALA A 98 -4.28 -7.54 7.61
C ALA A 98 -5.44 -8.55 7.69
N PRO A 99 -6.43 -8.48 6.77
CA PRO A 99 -7.43 -9.54 6.65
C PRO A 99 -6.77 -10.92 6.46
N PRO A 100 -7.41 -12.02 6.87
CA PRO A 100 -6.83 -13.38 6.82
C PRO A 100 -6.19 -13.75 5.48
N ARG A 101 -6.73 -13.26 4.36
CA ARG A 101 -6.21 -13.50 3.01
C ARG A 101 -4.87 -12.82 2.70
N PHE A 102 -4.45 -11.89 3.54
CA PHE A 102 -3.17 -11.17 3.45
C PHE A 102 -2.20 -11.52 4.58
N ILE A 103 -2.56 -12.42 5.49
CA ILE A 103 -1.63 -12.91 6.50
C ILE A 103 -0.51 -13.68 5.80
N VAL A 104 0.73 -13.34 6.14
CA VAL A 104 1.94 -13.95 5.60
C VAL A 104 2.81 -14.50 6.72
N SER A 105 3.51 -15.59 6.44
CA SER A 105 4.40 -16.22 7.42
C SER A 105 5.75 -15.50 7.58
N ILE A 106 6.08 -14.62 6.64
CA ILE A 106 7.39 -13.94 6.61
C ILE A 106 7.16 -12.47 6.24
N THR A 107 7.66 -11.57 7.06
CA THR A 107 7.71 -10.13 6.82
C THR A 107 9.16 -9.63 6.80
N PRO A 108 9.48 -8.53 6.10
CA PRO A 108 8.59 -7.74 5.26
C PRO A 108 8.14 -8.48 4.00
N ALA A 109 6.95 -8.17 3.49
CA ALA A 109 6.49 -8.69 2.22
C ALA A 109 5.80 -7.62 1.38
N PHE A 110 5.88 -7.74 0.06
CA PHE A 110 5.21 -6.86 -0.89
C PHE A 110 4.26 -7.66 -1.79
N ILE A 111 3.07 -7.12 -2.00
CA ILE A 111 2.12 -7.61 -2.99
C ILE A 111 1.78 -6.47 -3.94
N PHE A 112 2.03 -6.68 -5.24
CA PHE A 112 1.49 -5.80 -6.27
C PHE A 112 0.17 -6.41 -6.75
N MET A 113 -0.92 -5.64 -6.66
CA MET A 113 -2.24 -6.14 -7.01
C MET A 113 -3.08 -5.10 -7.75
N GLY A 114 -4.05 -5.58 -8.50
CA GLY A 114 -5.08 -4.75 -9.09
C GLY A 114 -6.21 -4.42 -8.11
N PRO A 115 -7.17 -3.59 -8.51
CA PRO A 115 -8.28 -3.15 -7.65
C PRO A 115 -9.29 -4.25 -7.31
N ASN A 116 -9.18 -5.44 -7.89
CA ASN A 116 -9.97 -6.62 -7.53
C ASN A 116 -9.09 -7.70 -6.86
N GLU A 117 -7.98 -7.29 -6.26
CA GLU A 117 -7.02 -8.11 -5.50
C GLU A 117 -6.26 -9.15 -6.34
N GLU A 118 -6.32 -9.10 -7.68
CA GLU A 118 -5.50 -9.97 -8.51
C GLU A 118 -4.01 -9.61 -8.39
N LYS A 119 -3.18 -10.59 -8.06
CA LYS A 119 -1.73 -10.40 -7.90
C LYS A 119 -1.07 -10.14 -9.25
N LEU A 120 -0.31 -9.05 -9.35
CA LEU A 120 0.34 -8.58 -10.57
C LEU A 120 1.79 -9.08 -10.69
N ALA A 121 2.52 -9.19 -9.57
CA ALA A 121 3.87 -9.73 -9.61
C ALA A 121 3.87 -11.23 -9.89
N ARG A 122 4.82 -11.70 -10.72
CA ARG A 122 4.92 -13.11 -11.11
C ARG A 122 6.37 -13.55 -11.24
N ASN A 123 6.60 -14.82 -10.88
CA ASN A 123 7.79 -15.54 -11.28
C ASN A 123 7.36 -16.60 -12.32
N GLY A 124 7.69 -16.36 -13.58
CA GLY A 124 7.17 -17.18 -14.69
C GLY A 124 5.64 -17.14 -14.73
N LYS A 125 5.00 -18.32 -14.58
CA LYS A 125 3.53 -18.45 -14.59
C LYS A 125 2.87 -18.24 -13.22
N LYS A 126 3.63 -18.30 -12.11
CA LYS A 126 3.07 -18.22 -10.75
C LYS A 126 2.97 -16.79 -10.29
N HIS A 127 1.83 -16.43 -9.72
CA HIS A 127 1.69 -15.20 -8.95
C HIS A 127 2.53 -15.33 -7.68
N MET A 128 3.17 -14.23 -7.27
CA MET A 128 4.03 -14.28 -6.10
C MET A 128 3.79 -13.12 -5.15
N ILE A 129 4.08 -13.41 -3.90
CA ILE A 129 4.35 -12.44 -2.86
C ILE A 129 5.87 -12.29 -2.82
N ILE A 130 6.35 -11.05 -2.76
CA ILE A 130 7.77 -10.74 -2.70
C ILE A 130 8.16 -10.65 -1.24
N TYR A 131 8.83 -11.67 -0.74
CA TYR A 131 9.27 -11.74 0.65
C TYR A 131 10.67 -11.18 0.83
N GLY A 132 10.92 -10.63 2.02
CA GLY A 132 12.24 -10.24 2.48
C GLY A 132 12.63 -8.81 2.16
N PHE A 133 13.88 -8.49 2.47
CA PHE A 133 14.48 -7.18 2.27
C PHE A 133 15.04 -7.06 0.85
N TRP A 134 14.59 -6.04 0.14
CA TRP A 134 15.00 -5.73 -1.23
C TRP A 134 15.63 -4.34 -1.29
N ASN A 135 16.59 -4.15 -2.18
CA ASN A 135 17.10 -2.81 -2.42
C ASN A 135 16.13 -1.99 -3.30
N GLN A 136 16.40 -0.69 -3.43
CA GLN A 136 15.58 0.26 -4.16
C GLN A 136 15.37 -0.14 -5.63
N GLU A 137 16.44 -0.59 -6.30
CA GLU A 137 16.38 -0.96 -7.72
C GLU A 137 15.50 -2.19 -7.95
N GLN A 138 15.61 -3.17 -7.06
CA GLN A 138 14.80 -4.39 -7.13
C GLN A 138 13.32 -4.10 -6.91
N LEU A 139 12.98 -3.23 -5.93
CA LEU A 139 11.60 -2.85 -5.70
C LEU A 139 11.01 -2.12 -6.91
N ILE A 140 11.75 -1.18 -7.50
CA ILE A 140 11.35 -0.48 -8.72
C ILE A 140 11.17 -1.47 -9.88
N LYS A 141 12.08 -2.42 -10.08
CA LYS A 141 11.98 -3.45 -11.11
C LYS A 141 10.71 -4.28 -10.99
N TRP A 142 10.40 -4.76 -9.79
CA TRP A 142 9.15 -5.48 -9.52
C TRP A 142 7.92 -4.62 -9.78
N GLY A 143 7.98 -3.35 -9.42
CA GLY A 143 6.91 -2.38 -9.72
C GLY A 143 6.70 -2.18 -11.21
N ILE A 144 7.77 -2.09 -12.02
CA ILE A 144 7.69 -1.96 -13.48
C ILE A 144 7.02 -3.20 -14.09
N ASP A 145 7.40 -4.41 -13.67
CA ASP A 145 6.79 -5.65 -14.14
C ASP A 145 5.29 -5.72 -13.79
N ALA A 146 4.94 -5.29 -12.57
CA ALA A 146 3.55 -5.22 -12.13
C ALA A 146 2.74 -4.20 -12.94
N LEU A 147 3.30 -3.03 -13.24
CA LEU A 147 2.67 -2.03 -14.12
C LEU A 147 2.42 -2.57 -15.52
N GLY A 148 3.40 -3.21 -16.14
CA GLY A 148 3.24 -3.82 -17.45
C GLY A 148 2.10 -4.84 -17.49
N ARG A 149 1.94 -5.61 -16.40
CA ARG A 149 0.82 -6.54 -16.28
C ARG A 149 -0.50 -5.83 -16.03
N PHE A 150 -0.54 -4.82 -15.18
CA PHE A 150 -1.72 -4.01 -14.95
C PHE A 150 -2.23 -3.39 -16.26
N HIS A 151 -1.33 -2.83 -17.07
CA HIS A 151 -1.69 -2.30 -18.39
C HIS A 151 -2.26 -3.35 -19.31
N ARG A 152 -1.72 -4.58 -19.35
CA ARG A 152 -2.30 -5.67 -20.14
C ARG A 152 -3.70 -6.09 -19.69
N LEU A 153 -3.96 -6.10 -18.38
CA LEU A 153 -5.27 -6.51 -17.83
C LEU A 153 -6.32 -5.40 -17.91
N TYR A 154 -5.92 -4.18 -17.67
CA TYR A 154 -6.80 -3.03 -17.48
C TYR A 154 -6.69 -1.96 -18.55
N GLY A 155 -5.67 -2.01 -19.42
CA GLY A 155 -5.40 -0.95 -20.41
C GLY A 155 -6.61 -0.64 -21.26
N LYS A 156 -7.24 -1.66 -21.84
CA LYS A 156 -8.47 -1.49 -22.65
C LYS A 156 -9.63 -0.93 -21.82
N LYS A 157 -9.84 -1.46 -20.61
CA LYS A 157 -10.94 -1.06 -19.71
C LYS A 157 -10.81 0.39 -19.24
N TYR A 158 -9.59 0.83 -18.98
CA TYR A 158 -9.32 2.17 -18.42
C TYR A 158 -8.84 3.19 -19.46
N GLY A 159 -8.71 2.77 -20.73
CA GLY A 159 -8.19 3.63 -21.79
C GLY A 159 -6.73 4.05 -21.57
N LEU A 160 -5.93 3.18 -20.94
CA LEU A 160 -4.51 3.44 -20.70
C LEU A 160 -3.76 3.22 -22.03
N LYS A 161 -2.97 4.21 -22.44
CA LYS A 161 -2.10 4.05 -23.61
C LYS A 161 -0.95 3.11 -23.25
N ASP A 162 -0.62 2.21 -24.17
CA ASP A 162 0.60 1.39 -24.05
C ASP A 162 1.81 2.30 -23.96
N ARG A 163 2.64 2.08 -22.93
CA ARG A 163 3.89 2.80 -22.72
C ARG A 163 5.05 1.92 -23.10
#